data_87a723a5d09bd592563095065bd268a0
#
_entry.id   87a723a5d09bd592563095065bd268a0
#
_cell.length_a   1.000
_cell.length_b   1.000
_cell.length_c   1.000
_cell.angle_alpha   90.00
_cell.angle_beta   90.00
_cell.angle_gamma   90.00
#
_symmetry.space_group_name_H-M   'P 1'
#
loop_
_entity.id
_entity.type
_entity.pdbx_description
1 polymer ?
#
loop_
_entity_poly.entity_id
_entity_poly.type
_entity_poly.pdbx_seq_one_letter_code
_entity_poly.pdbx_strand_id
1 'polypeptide(L)'
;LPIFFLLLLAGFALLVIGRGLAGFEPYMLSFSREGIGNQLFNTLYLVVLSLLVSVPFGIATGVYLAEYAKPGRMTNFLGICIETLSSLPSIVVGLFGYLVFIVLVGAKWNLASGALAVSILNLPLIATTTKDAMLSMPKGYRMGSMGLGATHWQTIRRVLLPACMPRILTGIILAAGRVFGEAAALLYTAGMSTDINWSNWDLSSPTCPLNPFRPGETLALHIWASRTEAIGADSAQIANFSSAVLLILVFTFSIGARIIGHRMERKTGGK
;
A
#
# COMPACT_ATOMS: atom_id res chain seq x y z
N LEU A 1 13.03 27.31 5.94
CA LEU A 1 12.96 25.85 6.14
C LEU A 1 12.19 25.10 5.04
N PRO A 2 10.94 25.50 4.63
CA PRO A 2 10.19 24.77 3.59
C PRO A 2 10.86 24.77 2.21
N ILE A 3 11.49 25.88 1.81
CA ILE A 3 12.19 25.98 0.51
C ILE A 3 13.39 25.03 0.47
N PHE A 4 14.16 24.90 1.55
CA PHE A 4 15.27 23.94 1.63
C PHE A 4 14.78 22.50 1.45
N PHE A 5 13.67 22.16 2.10
CA PHE A 5 13.07 20.81 1.99
C PHE A 5 12.59 20.52 0.56
N LEU A 6 11.96 21.50 -0.09
CA LEU A 6 11.52 21.36 -1.49
C LEU A 6 12.70 21.20 -2.45
N LEU A 7 13.76 22.00 -2.26
CA LEU A 7 14.97 21.90 -3.07
C LEU A 7 15.67 20.55 -2.90
N LEU A 8 15.76 20.06 -1.67
CA LEU A 8 16.34 18.75 -1.37
C LEU A 8 15.52 17.61 -2.01
N LEU A 9 14.19 17.65 -1.88
CA LEU A 9 13.30 16.67 -2.49
C LEU A 9 13.40 16.71 -4.03
N ALA A 10 13.35 17.89 -4.60
CA ALA A 10 13.48 18.09 -6.05
C ALA A 10 14.85 17.65 -6.56
N GLY A 11 15.93 18.00 -5.87
CA GLY A 11 17.28 17.57 -6.19
C GLY A 11 17.46 16.05 -6.14
N PHE A 12 16.91 15.40 -5.10
CA PHE A 12 16.90 13.95 -4.99
C PHE A 12 16.11 13.31 -6.14
N ALA A 13 14.89 13.79 -6.40
CA ALA A 13 14.05 13.25 -7.48
C ALA A 13 14.74 13.41 -8.85
N LEU A 14 15.31 14.58 -9.15
CA LEU A 14 16.04 14.84 -10.39
C LEU A 14 17.26 13.94 -10.53
N LEU A 15 18.00 13.71 -9.44
CA LEU A 15 19.18 12.84 -9.46
C LEU A 15 18.80 11.39 -9.74
N VAL A 16 17.77 10.87 -9.07
CA VAL A 16 17.32 9.47 -9.24
C VAL A 16 16.76 9.27 -10.65
N ILE A 17 15.87 10.16 -11.10
CA ILE A 17 15.27 10.09 -12.44
C ILE A 17 16.34 10.31 -13.52
N GLY A 18 17.20 11.30 -13.36
CA GLY A 18 18.25 11.60 -14.32
C GLY A 18 19.23 10.44 -14.50
N ARG A 19 19.71 9.84 -13.40
CA ARG A 19 20.60 8.67 -13.47
C ARG A 19 19.90 7.43 -14.02
N GLY A 20 18.63 7.24 -13.68
CA GLY A 20 17.86 6.10 -14.19
C GLY A 20 17.56 6.20 -15.69
N LEU A 21 17.28 7.39 -16.20
CA LEU A 21 16.97 7.60 -17.61
C LEU A 21 18.21 7.75 -18.48
N ALA A 22 19.35 8.17 -17.94
CA ALA A 22 20.59 8.34 -18.69
C ALA A 22 21.11 7.04 -19.34
N GLY A 23 20.78 5.89 -18.75
CA GLY A 23 21.12 4.56 -19.27
C GLY A 23 19.90 3.78 -19.77
N PHE A 24 18.82 4.44 -20.16
CA PHE A 24 17.61 3.76 -20.62
C PHE A 24 17.81 3.07 -21.95
N GLU A 25 17.47 1.79 -21.98
CA GLU A 25 17.37 0.98 -23.20
C GLU A 25 15.95 0.36 -23.29
N PRO A 26 15.34 0.31 -24.50
CA PRO A 26 13.93 -0.13 -24.63
C PRO A 26 13.65 -1.53 -24.09
N TYR A 27 14.62 -2.45 -24.12
CA TYR A 27 14.45 -3.80 -23.58
C TYR A 27 14.20 -3.80 -22.07
N MET A 28 14.67 -2.79 -21.34
CA MET A 28 14.49 -2.69 -19.89
C MET A 28 13.02 -2.61 -19.47
N LEU A 29 12.11 -2.12 -20.32
CA LEU A 29 10.66 -2.11 -20.08
C LEU A 29 9.96 -3.40 -20.51
N SER A 30 10.69 -4.34 -21.12
CA SER A 30 10.08 -5.57 -21.60
C SER A 30 9.59 -6.46 -20.47
N PHE A 31 8.63 -7.34 -20.79
CA PHE A 31 8.15 -8.40 -19.90
C PHE A 31 8.99 -9.69 -20.03
N SER A 32 10.24 -9.56 -20.46
CA SER A 32 11.23 -10.63 -20.48
C SER A 32 11.96 -10.73 -19.13
N ARG A 33 12.84 -11.74 -18.99
CA ARG A 33 13.68 -11.90 -17.79
C ARG A 33 14.70 -10.77 -17.60
N GLU A 34 15.08 -10.09 -18.68
CA GLU A 34 16.05 -8.99 -18.68
C GLU A 34 15.41 -7.63 -18.43
N GLY A 35 14.06 -7.53 -18.53
CA GLY A 35 13.32 -6.31 -18.31
C GLY A 35 12.64 -6.26 -16.94
N ILE A 36 12.13 -5.07 -16.57
CA ILE A 36 11.43 -4.82 -15.30
C ILE A 36 9.89 -4.87 -15.42
N GLY A 37 9.34 -5.22 -16.58
CA GLY A 37 7.91 -5.23 -16.82
C GLY A 37 7.14 -6.15 -15.87
N ASN A 38 7.69 -7.33 -15.58
CA ASN A 38 7.11 -8.30 -14.66
C ASN A 38 7.12 -7.78 -13.21
N GLN A 39 8.19 -7.12 -12.78
CA GLN A 39 8.32 -6.52 -11.45
C GLN A 39 7.37 -5.32 -11.29
N LEU A 40 7.20 -4.52 -12.34
CA LEU A 40 6.23 -3.43 -12.37
C LEU A 40 4.81 -3.95 -12.19
N PHE A 41 4.44 -5.00 -12.94
CA PHE A 41 3.15 -5.66 -12.79
C PHE A 41 2.95 -6.22 -11.38
N ASN A 42 3.93 -6.95 -10.85
CA ASN A 42 3.89 -7.51 -9.51
C ASN A 42 3.71 -6.43 -8.44
N THR A 43 4.37 -5.28 -8.61
CA THR A 43 4.24 -4.13 -7.70
C THR A 43 2.80 -3.61 -7.67
N LEU A 44 2.20 -3.35 -8.83
CA LEU A 44 0.82 -2.90 -8.94
C LEU A 44 -0.16 -3.95 -8.40
N TYR A 45 0.06 -5.21 -8.74
CA TYR A 45 -0.78 -6.32 -8.30
C TYR A 45 -0.74 -6.49 -6.77
N LEU A 46 0.45 -6.43 -6.17
CA LEU A 46 0.61 -6.50 -4.72
C LEU A 46 -0.06 -5.32 -4.00
N VAL A 47 0.04 -4.10 -4.53
CA VAL A 47 -0.67 -2.93 -3.99
C VAL A 47 -2.17 -3.20 -3.96
N VAL A 48 -2.75 -3.68 -5.06
CA VAL A 48 -4.18 -4.01 -5.12
C VAL A 48 -4.54 -5.09 -4.11
N LEU A 49 -3.79 -6.20 -4.06
CA LEU A 49 -4.05 -7.30 -3.13
C LEU A 49 -3.97 -6.84 -1.66
N SER A 50 -2.96 -6.06 -1.30
CA SER A 50 -2.80 -5.58 0.07
C SER A 50 -3.91 -4.59 0.46
N LEU A 51 -4.35 -3.72 -0.44
CA LEU A 51 -5.44 -2.79 -0.20
C LEU A 51 -6.80 -3.50 -0.13
N LEU A 52 -7.02 -4.55 -0.90
CA LEU A 52 -8.25 -5.38 -0.82
C LEU A 52 -8.44 -5.97 0.59
N VAL A 53 -7.36 -6.24 1.30
CA VAL A 53 -7.41 -6.72 2.69
C VAL A 53 -7.42 -5.55 3.67
N SER A 54 -6.45 -4.65 3.59
CA SER A 54 -6.24 -3.63 4.61
C SER A 54 -7.32 -2.55 4.64
N VAL A 55 -7.93 -2.19 3.50
CA VAL A 55 -8.95 -1.13 3.44
C VAL A 55 -10.24 -1.52 4.17
N PRO A 56 -10.90 -2.66 3.86
CA PRO A 56 -12.15 -3.00 4.54
C PRO A 56 -11.95 -3.21 6.05
N PHE A 57 -10.89 -3.92 6.45
CA PHE A 57 -10.60 -4.15 7.86
C PHE A 57 -10.17 -2.87 8.59
N GLY A 58 -9.35 -2.02 7.97
CA GLY A 58 -8.94 -0.75 8.54
C GLY A 58 -10.10 0.22 8.73
N ILE A 59 -10.98 0.36 7.71
CA ILE A 59 -12.19 1.19 7.82
C ILE A 59 -13.13 0.63 8.90
N ALA A 60 -13.39 -0.68 8.91
CA ALA A 60 -14.24 -1.28 9.92
C ALA A 60 -13.72 -1.05 11.35
N THR A 61 -12.41 -1.21 11.56
CA THR A 61 -11.75 -0.93 12.83
C THR A 61 -11.88 0.54 13.23
N GLY A 62 -11.61 1.46 12.28
CA GLY A 62 -11.73 2.90 12.53
C GLY A 62 -13.16 3.33 12.89
N VAL A 63 -14.16 2.81 12.18
CA VAL A 63 -15.59 3.01 12.47
C VAL A 63 -15.94 2.48 13.84
N TYR A 64 -15.52 1.26 14.18
CA TYR A 64 -15.75 0.68 15.51
C TYR A 64 -15.17 1.56 16.61
N LEU A 65 -13.93 2.01 16.47
CA LEU A 65 -13.27 2.84 17.47
C LEU A 65 -13.88 4.24 17.61
N ALA A 66 -14.47 4.78 16.53
CA ALA A 66 -15.08 6.11 16.56
C ALA A 66 -16.51 6.12 17.09
N GLU A 67 -17.31 5.08 16.79
CA GLU A 67 -18.76 5.12 16.99
C GLU A 67 -19.27 4.09 17.99
N TYR A 68 -18.55 2.99 18.22
CA TYR A 68 -19.00 1.90 19.08
C TYR A 68 -18.15 1.69 20.34
N ALA A 69 -16.87 2.01 20.26
CA ALA A 69 -15.94 1.78 21.37
C ALA A 69 -16.23 2.74 22.52
N LYS A 70 -16.62 2.18 23.67
CA LYS A 70 -16.81 2.97 24.92
C LYS A 70 -15.44 3.21 25.57
N PRO A 71 -15.23 4.40 26.18
CA PRO A 71 -14.03 4.64 26.99
C PRO A 71 -13.88 3.55 28.06
N GLY A 72 -12.71 2.90 28.08
CA GLY A 72 -12.44 1.81 29.00
C GLY A 72 -11.13 1.08 28.72
N ARG A 73 -10.81 0.08 29.58
CA ARG A 73 -9.54 -0.67 29.48
C ARG A 73 -9.34 -1.35 28.11
N MET A 74 -10.43 -1.90 27.55
CA MET A 74 -10.38 -2.59 26.26
C MET A 74 -10.06 -1.63 25.10
N THR A 75 -10.70 -0.47 25.07
CA THR A 75 -10.45 0.55 24.03
C THR A 75 -9.03 1.11 24.13
N ASN A 76 -8.55 1.32 25.36
CA ASN A 76 -7.15 1.73 25.58
C ASN A 76 -6.17 0.65 25.12
N PHE A 77 -6.45 -0.62 25.42
CA PHE A 77 -5.65 -1.75 24.96
C PHE A 77 -5.60 -1.84 23.43
N LEU A 78 -6.73 -1.71 22.75
CA LEU A 78 -6.76 -1.65 21.28
C LEU A 78 -5.98 -0.46 20.72
N GLY A 79 -6.03 0.68 21.37
CA GLY A 79 -5.21 1.85 21.03
C GLY A 79 -3.72 1.52 21.08
N ILE A 80 -3.26 0.94 22.19
CA ILE A 80 -1.86 0.50 22.36
C ILE A 80 -1.46 -0.53 21.29
N CYS A 81 -2.33 -1.49 20.98
CA CYS A 81 -2.07 -2.46 19.91
C CYS A 81 -1.86 -1.78 18.54
N ILE A 82 -2.71 -0.82 18.20
CA ILE A 82 -2.61 -0.06 16.94
C ILE A 82 -1.32 0.76 16.89
N GLU A 83 -0.97 1.45 17.97
CA GLU A 83 0.28 2.23 18.09
C GLU A 83 1.51 1.32 17.98
N THR A 84 1.48 0.18 18.65
CA THR A 84 2.56 -0.81 18.60
C THR A 84 2.74 -1.35 17.17
N LEU A 85 1.65 -1.77 16.51
CA LEU A 85 1.69 -2.25 15.13
C LEU A 85 2.21 -1.16 14.16
N SER A 86 1.85 0.10 14.39
CA SER A 86 2.30 1.24 13.58
C SER A 86 3.81 1.48 13.70
N SER A 87 4.41 1.16 14.84
CA SER A 87 5.83 1.36 15.15
C SER A 87 6.73 0.18 14.80
N LEU A 88 6.15 -0.98 14.43
CA LEU A 88 6.94 -2.16 14.09
C LEU A 88 7.80 -1.94 12.84
N PRO A 89 9.10 -2.31 12.86
CA PRO A 89 9.92 -2.36 11.67
C PRO A 89 9.35 -3.38 10.67
N SER A 90 9.30 -3.01 9.38
CA SER A 90 8.70 -3.88 8.36
C SER A 90 9.41 -5.23 8.22
N ILE A 91 10.71 -5.28 8.48
CA ILE A 91 11.47 -6.54 8.49
C ILE A 91 10.95 -7.52 9.56
N VAL A 92 10.54 -7.02 10.74
CA VAL A 92 9.98 -7.85 11.82
C VAL A 92 8.63 -8.42 11.38
N VAL A 93 7.80 -7.61 10.73
CA VAL A 93 6.50 -8.08 10.18
C VAL A 93 6.73 -9.08 9.05
N GLY A 94 7.77 -8.89 8.24
CA GLY A 94 8.18 -9.86 7.22
C GLY A 94 8.60 -11.21 7.81
N LEU A 95 9.42 -11.20 8.86
CA LEU A 95 9.83 -12.43 9.58
C LEU A 95 8.63 -13.11 10.24
N PHE A 96 7.72 -12.35 10.84
CA PHE A 96 6.47 -12.89 11.38
C PHE A 96 5.63 -13.53 10.26
N GLY A 97 5.46 -12.84 9.13
CA GLY A 97 4.77 -13.37 7.96
C GLY A 97 5.42 -14.64 7.43
N TYR A 98 6.74 -14.72 7.39
CA TYR A 98 7.48 -15.93 7.06
C TYR A 98 7.15 -17.08 8.01
N LEU A 99 7.25 -16.86 9.31
CA LEU A 99 6.98 -17.90 10.30
C LEU A 99 5.53 -18.40 10.21
N VAL A 100 4.57 -17.49 10.07
CA VAL A 100 3.14 -17.86 10.06
C VAL A 100 2.75 -18.47 8.71
N PHE A 101 3.00 -17.78 7.60
CA PHE A 101 2.46 -18.19 6.31
C PHE A 101 3.32 -19.26 5.63
N ILE A 102 4.64 -19.17 5.75
CA ILE A 102 5.53 -20.10 5.04
C ILE A 102 5.81 -21.34 5.91
N VAL A 103 6.22 -21.16 7.17
CA VAL A 103 6.62 -22.27 8.03
C VAL A 103 5.41 -23.00 8.64
N LEU A 104 4.50 -22.29 9.33
CA LEU A 104 3.37 -22.91 10.03
C LEU A 104 2.27 -23.39 9.08
N VAL A 105 1.89 -22.58 8.10
CA VAL A 105 0.87 -22.94 7.11
C VAL A 105 1.44 -23.86 6.03
N GLY A 106 2.75 -23.88 5.84
CA GLY A 106 3.42 -24.69 4.82
C GLY A 106 3.26 -24.12 3.39
N ALA A 107 2.86 -22.86 3.26
CA ALA A 107 2.81 -22.19 1.96
C ALA A 107 4.23 -21.98 1.42
N LYS A 108 4.38 -21.97 0.10
CA LYS A 108 5.62 -21.48 -0.54
C LYS A 108 5.59 -19.95 -0.53
N TRP A 109 6.74 -19.30 -0.79
CA TRP A 109 6.76 -17.84 -1.04
C TRP A 109 5.76 -17.47 -2.12
N ASN A 110 4.91 -16.48 -1.83
CA ASN A 110 3.86 -16.08 -2.76
C ASN A 110 3.38 -14.64 -2.49
N LEU A 111 2.78 -14.03 -3.51
CA LEU A 111 2.27 -12.66 -3.45
C LEU A 111 1.13 -12.48 -2.42
N ALA A 112 0.31 -13.51 -2.19
CA ALA A 112 -0.76 -13.44 -1.19
C ALA A 112 -0.19 -13.32 0.23
N SER A 113 0.83 -14.11 0.59
CA SER A 113 1.54 -14.00 1.87
C SER A 113 2.20 -12.63 2.01
N GLY A 114 2.82 -12.12 0.94
CA GLY A 114 3.36 -10.76 0.89
C GLY A 114 2.29 -9.69 1.12
N ALA A 115 1.17 -9.80 0.43
CA ALA A 115 0.05 -8.87 0.57
C ALA A 115 -0.54 -8.87 1.99
N LEU A 116 -0.67 -10.04 2.61
CA LEU A 116 -1.13 -10.16 4.00
C LEU A 116 -0.15 -9.53 4.98
N ALA A 117 1.16 -9.80 4.84
CA ALA A 117 2.19 -9.19 5.68
C ALA A 117 2.18 -7.65 5.59
N VAL A 118 2.13 -7.10 4.36
CA VAL A 118 2.05 -5.66 4.15
C VAL A 118 0.72 -5.08 4.62
N SER A 119 -0.38 -5.84 4.52
CA SER A 119 -1.69 -5.42 5.05
C SER A 119 -1.64 -5.17 6.55
N ILE A 120 -0.90 -5.99 7.32
CA ILE A 120 -0.70 -5.78 8.76
C ILE A 120 -0.07 -4.41 9.04
N LEU A 121 0.88 -3.98 8.20
CA LEU A 121 1.53 -2.67 8.32
C LEU A 121 0.60 -1.51 7.95
N ASN A 122 -0.37 -1.72 7.08
CA ASN A 122 -1.29 -0.69 6.61
C ASN A 122 -2.53 -0.53 7.50
N LEU A 123 -2.95 -1.59 8.18
CA LEU A 123 -4.13 -1.58 9.05
C LEU A 123 -4.15 -0.44 10.06
N PRO A 124 -3.08 -0.19 10.86
CA PRO A 124 -3.05 0.91 11.81
C PRO A 124 -3.30 2.27 11.16
N LEU A 125 -2.64 2.54 10.03
CA LEU A 125 -2.75 3.82 9.32
C LEU A 125 -4.18 4.08 8.83
N ILE A 126 -4.81 3.08 8.22
CA ILE A 126 -6.18 3.23 7.69
C ILE A 126 -7.19 3.32 8.85
N ALA A 127 -7.00 2.53 9.92
CA ALA A 127 -7.87 2.54 11.08
C ALA A 127 -7.82 3.89 11.83
N THR A 128 -6.62 4.42 12.10
CA THR A 128 -6.46 5.72 12.76
C THR A 128 -6.99 6.86 11.90
N THR A 129 -6.67 6.88 10.60
CA THR A 129 -7.16 7.92 9.69
C THR A 129 -8.70 7.90 9.61
N THR A 130 -9.32 6.71 9.56
CA THR A 130 -10.78 6.57 9.56
C THR A 130 -11.39 7.03 10.87
N LYS A 131 -10.85 6.60 12.00
CA LYS A 131 -11.28 7.02 13.34
C LYS A 131 -11.23 8.54 13.47
N ASP A 132 -10.09 9.17 13.12
CA ASP A 132 -9.88 10.60 13.27
C ASP A 132 -10.77 11.41 12.32
N ALA A 133 -11.00 10.91 11.10
CA ALA A 133 -11.94 11.51 10.17
C ALA A 133 -13.36 11.54 10.74
N MET A 134 -13.83 10.42 11.31
CA MET A 134 -15.17 10.34 11.89
C MET A 134 -15.32 11.17 13.18
N LEU A 135 -14.31 11.17 14.06
CA LEU A 135 -14.34 11.96 15.28
C LEU A 135 -14.30 13.48 15.03
N SER A 136 -13.69 13.92 13.93
CA SER A 136 -13.64 15.32 13.53
C SER A 136 -14.95 15.86 12.96
N MET A 137 -15.93 14.99 12.68
CA MET A 137 -17.23 15.43 12.15
C MET A 137 -18.05 16.19 13.17
N PRO A 138 -18.68 17.32 12.78
CA PRO A 138 -19.56 18.07 13.66
C PRO A 138 -20.70 17.21 14.22
N LYS A 139 -20.99 17.36 15.51
CA LYS A 139 -22.07 16.59 16.20
C LYS A 139 -23.43 16.75 15.53
N GLY A 140 -23.68 17.88 14.85
CA GLY A 140 -24.90 18.16 14.12
C GLY A 140 -25.26 17.11 13.07
N TYR A 141 -24.28 16.51 12.41
CA TYR A 141 -24.53 15.43 11.44
C TYR A 141 -25.18 14.21 12.12
N ARG A 142 -24.68 13.82 13.30
CA ARG A 142 -25.26 12.71 14.07
C ARG A 142 -26.65 13.04 14.60
N MET A 143 -26.77 14.20 15.28
CA MET A 143 -28.04 14.63 15.91
C MET A 143 -29.12 14.86 14.86
N GLY A 144 -28.81 15.52 13.73
CA GLY A 144 -29.77 15.76 12.66
C GLY A 144 -30.29 14.47 12.02
N SER A 145 -29.38 13.54 11.71
CA SER A 145 -29.77 12.24 11.13
C SER A 145 -30.66 11.42 12.09
N MET A 146 -30.26 11.33 13.35
CA MET A 146 -31.01 10.59 14.37
C MET A 146 -32.35 11.29 14.70
N GLY A 147 -32.39 12.63 14.69
CA GLY A 147 -33.60 13.41 14.87
C GLY A 147 -34.65 13.20 13.78
N LEU A 148 -34.23 12.81 12.58
CA LEU A 148 -35.09 12.38 11.48
C LEU A 148 -35.49 10.90 11.55
N GLY A 149 -35.18 10.20 12.63
CA GLY A 149 -35.54 8.80 12.85
C GLY A 149 -34.58 7.76 12.26
N ALA A 150 -33.38 8.18 11.77
CA ALA A 150 -32.39 7.24 11.31
C ALA A 150 -31.79 6.44 12.48
N THR A 151 -31.55 5.14 12.26
CA THR A 151 -30.80 4.32 13.21
C THR A 151 -29.31 4.71 13.23
N HIS A 152 -28.60 4.35 14.30
CA HIS A 152 -27.15 4.62 14.42
C HIS A 152 -26.36 4.09 13.21
N TRP A 153 -26.63 2.85 12.78
CA TRP A 153 -25.99 2.27 11.60
C TRP A 153 -26.33 3.00 10.29
N GLN A 154 -27.59 3.43 10.13
CA GLN A 154 -27.97 4.23 8.97
C GLN A 154 -27.26 5.58 8.94
N THR A 155 -27.12 6.23 10.12
CA THR A 155 -26.36 7.47 10.27
C THR A 155 -24.90 7.28 9.88
N ILE A 156 -24.25 6.21 10.36
CA ILE A 156 -22.86 5.89 9.98
C ILE A 156 -22.75 5.69 8.48
N ARG A 157 -23.53 4.79 7.91
CA ARG A 157 -23.39 4.35 6.53
C ARG A 157 -23.79 5.42 5.50
N ARG A 158 -24.85 6.20 5.79
CA ARG A 158 -25.45 7.14 4.82
C ARG A 158 -25.01 8.59 5.02
N VAL A 159 -24.54 8.95 6.18
CA VAL A 159 -24.18 10.34 6.50
C VAL A 159 -22.70 10.48 6.86
N LEU A 160 -22.23 9.81 7.91
CA LEU A 160 -20.87 10.01 8.42
C LEU A 160 -19.81 9.46 7.48
N LEU A 161 -19.92 8.20 7.08
CA LEU A 161 -18.92 7.54 6.26
C LEU A 161 -18.74 8.23 4.88
N PRO A 162 -19.81 8.56 4.14
CA PRO A 162 -19.68 9.33 2.91
C PRO A 162 -19.07 10.72 3.11
N ALA A 163 -19.43 11.42 4.20
CA ALA A 163 -18.87 12.74 4.51
C ALA A 163 -17.39 12.69 4.88
N CYS A 164 -16.92 11.59 5.51
CA CYS A 164 -15.52 11.37 5.86
C CYS A 164 -14.68 10.78 4.72
N MET A 165 -15.31 10.30 3.65
CA MET A 165 -14.64 9.55 2.58
C MET A 165 -13.41 10.25 1.99
N PRO A 166 -13.40 11.56 1.73
CA PRO A 166 -12.21 12.23 1.20
C PRO A 166 -10.99 12.08 2.11
N ARG A 167 -11.20 12.18 3.43
CA ARG A 167 -10.13 12.03 4.43
C ARG A 167 -9.66 10.58 4.53
N ILE A 168 -10.58 9.62 4.49
CA ILE A 168 -10.28 8.18 4.48
C ILE A 168 -9.47 7.83 3.23
N LEU A 169 -9.86 8.35 2.06
CA LEU A 169 -9.10 8.18 0.82
C LEU A 169 -7.67 8.68 0.92
N THR A 170 -7.42 9.80 1.60
CA THR A 170 -6.06 10.27 1.84
C THR A 170 -5.24 9.23 2.63
N GLY A 171 -5.82 8.61 3.65
CA GLY A 171 -5.18 7.51 4.39
C GLY A 171 -4.89 6.30 3.51
N ILE A 172 -5.83 5.91 2.64
CA ILE A 172 -5.64 4.81 1.68
C ILE A 172 -4.52 5.12 0.69
N ILE A 173 -4.44 6.35 0.19
CA ILE A 173 -3.39 6.80 -0.72
C ILE A 173 -2.01 6.70 -0.07
N LEU A 174 -1.90 7.12 1.20
CA LEU A 174 -0.66 7.02 1.96
C LEU A 174 -0.28 5.56 2.21
N ALA A 175 -1.25 4.70 2.53
CA ALA A 175 -1.04 3.27 2.68
C ALA A 175 -0.53 2.64 1.37
N ALA A 176 -1.17 2.94 0.24
CA ALA A 176 -0.72 2.46 -1.07
C ALA A 176 0.70 2.94 -1.40
N GLY A 177 1.01 4.23 -1.13
CA GLY A 177 2.34 4.80 -1.33
C GLY A 177 3.43 4.05 -0.55
N ARG A 178 3.12 3.61 0.67
CA ARG A 178 4.01 2.77 1.48
C ARG A 178 4.26 1.41 0.83
N VAL A 179 3.22 0.76 0.31
CA VAL A 179 3.32 -0.57 -0.33
C VAL A 179 4.24 -0.55 -1.54
N PHE A 180 4.18 0.51 -2.35
CA PHE A 180 5.06 0.63 -3.53
C PHE A 180 6.55 0.54 -3.19
N GLY A 181 6.95 1.10 -2.05
CA GLY A 181 8.35 1.10 -1.60
C GLY A 181 8.72 -0.05 -0.66
N GLU A 182 7.79 -0.96 -0.35
CA GLU A 182 8.07 -2.03 0.62
C GLU A 182 8.93 -3.12 -0.01
N ALA A 183 10.08 -3.40 0.59
CA ALA A 183 10.98 -4.46 0.19
C ALA A 183 11.25 -5.45 1.34
N ALA A 184 11.47 -4.94 2.56
CA ALA A 184 11.93 -5.75 3.67
C ALA A 184 10.93 -6.82 4.11
N ALA A 185 9.63 -6.51 4.19
CA ALA A 185 8.61 -7.50 4.49
C ALA A 185 8.43 -8.50 3.36
N LEU A 186 8.57 -8.06 2.10
CA LEU A 186 8.36 -8.89 0.92
C LEU A 186 9.50 -9.87 0.67
N LEU A 187 10.72 -9.53 1.06
CA LEU A 187 11.89 -10.40 0.97
C LEU A 187 11.64 -11.77 1.62
N TYR A 188 10.90 -11.78 2.73
CA TYR A 188 10.61 -13.00 3.49
C TYR A 188 9.29 -13.67 3.09
N THR A 189 8.41 -13.01 2.35
CA THR A 189 7.04 -13.49 2.13
C THR A 189 6.64 -13.68 0.68
N ALA A 190 6.98 -12.74 -0.21
CA ALA A 190 6.54 -12.75 -1.60
C ALA A 190 7.44 -13.57 -2.54
N GLY A 191 8.74 -13.67 -2.21
CA GLY A 191 9.74 -14.33 -3.05
C GLY A 191 10.26 -13.41 -4.17
N MET A 192 11.23 -13.93 -4.92
CA MET A 192 12.02 -13.17 -5.91
C MET A 192 11.90 -13.75 -7.33
N SER A 193 10.75 -14.31 -7.69
CA SER A 193 10.54 -14.85 -9.03
C SER A 193 9.96 -13.83 -9.99
N THR A 194 10.49 -13.81 -11.21
CA THR A 194 10.01 -13.00 -12.34
C THR A 194 9.31 -13.83 -13.41
N ASP A 195 9.15 -15.15 -13.20
CA ASP A 195 8.58 -16.05 -14.19
C ASP A 195 7.06 -15.84 -14.28
N ILE A 196 6.63 -15.08 -15.28
CA ILE A 196 5.23 -14.89 -15.66
C ILE A 196 5.03 -15.36 -17.09
N ASN A 197 4.07 -16.25 -17.30
CA ASN A 197 3.63 -16.62 -18.64
C ASN A 197 2.34 -15.87 -19.00
N TRP A 198 2.48 -14.82 -19.78
CA TRP A 198 1.38 -13.94 -20.21
C TRP A 198 0.36 -14.62 -21.14
N SER A 199 0.69 -15.79 -21.66
CA SER A 199 -0.23 -16.60 -22.48
C SER A 199 -1.05 -17.59 -21.66
N ASN A 200 -0.68 -17.79 -20.39
CA ASN A 200 -1.35 -18.76 -19.52
C ASN A 200 -2.24 -18.04 -18.49
N TRP A 201 -3.55 -18.17 -18.64
CA TRP A 201 -4.56 -17.58 -17.76
C TRP A 201 -5.20 -18.55 -16.79
N ASP A 202 -4.65 -19.78 -16.66
CA ASP A 202 -5.08 -20.73 -15.66
C ASP A 202 -4.62 -20.30 -14.26
N LEU A 203 -5.57 -19.90 -13.41
CA LEU A 203 -5.32 -19.41 -12.05
C LEU A 203 -4.65 -20.45 -11.14
N SER A 204 -4.70 -21.73 -11.47
CA SER A 204 -4.00 -22.77 -10.70
C SER A 204 -2.52 -22.90 -11.08
N SER A 205 -2.12 -22.35 -12.22
CA SER A 205 -0.75 -22.39 -12.70
C SER A 205 0.17 -21.45 -11.90
N PRO A 206 1.36 -21.90 -11.50
CA PRO A 206 2.33 -21.06 -10.80
C PRO A 206 2.92 -19.93 -11.66
N THR A 207 2.70 -19.92 -12.97
CA THR A 207 3.18 -18.90 -13.91
C THR A 207 2.07 -17.95 -14.37
N CYS A 208 0.81 -18.16 -13.96
CA CYS A 208 -0.31 -17.30 -14.32
C CYS A 208 -0.11 -15.89 -13.72
N PRO A 209 -0.27 -14.80 -14.50
CA PRO A 209 -0.13 -13.43 -14.02
C PRO A 209 -1.00 -13.12 -12.80
N LEU A 210 -2.25 -13.57 -12.79
CA LEU A 210 -3.26 -13.28 -11.78
C LEU A 210 -3.30 -14.28 -10.62
N ASN A 211 -2.45 -15.33 -10.61
CA ASN A 211 -2.39 -16.26 -9.48
C ASN A 211 -1.72 -15.57 -8.27
N PRO A 212 -2.42 -15.29 -7.15
CA PRO A 212 -1.84 -14.65 -5.98
C PRO A 212 -0.91 -15.58 -5.19
N PHE A 213 -0.99 -16.88 -5.42
CA PHE A 213 -0.16 -17.90 -4.75
C PHE A 213 1.14 -18.22 -5.49
N ARG A 214 1.45 -17.49 -6.56
CA ARG A 214 2.77 -17.54 -7.18
C ARG A 214 3.77 -16.66 -6.47
N PRO A 215 5.08 -16.99 -6.49
CA PRO A 215 6.10 -16.06 -6.06
C PRO A 215 6.17 -14.87 -7.02
N GLY A 216 6.54 -13.69 -6.50
CA GLY A 216 6.63 -12.50 -7.33
C GLY A 216 7.55 -11.44 -6.75
N GLU A 217 8.56 -11.07 -7.53
CA GLU A 217 9.46 -9.96 -7.23
C GLU A 217 8.79 -8.63 -7.54
N THR A 218 8.86 -7.66 -6.62
CA THR A 218 8.41 -6.28 -6.84
C THR A 218 9.58 -5.39 -7.27
N LEU A 219 9.30 -4.19 -7.81
CA LEU A 219 10.34 -3.23 -8.17
C LEU A 219 11.24 -2.84 -6.99
N ALA A 220 10.66 -2.63 -5.80
CA ALA A 220 11.43 -2.30 -4.61
C ALA A 220 12.39 -3.44 -4.20
N LEU A 221 11.91 -4.68 -4.28
CA LEU A 221 12.71 -5.86 -4.00
C LEU A 221 13.79 -6.08 -5.07
N HIS A 222 13.44 -5.85 -6.34
CA HIS A 222 14.37 -5.92 -7.46
C HIS A 222 15.52 -4.90 -7.34
N ILE A 223 15.23 -3.66 -6.93
CA ILE A 223 16.26 -2.65 -6.66
C ILE A 223 17.21 -3.12 -5.57
N TRP A 224 16.67 -3.69 -4.49
CA TRP A 224 17.47 -4.24 -3.39
C TRP A 224 18.36 -5.38 -3.88
N ALA A 225 17.80 -6.37 -4.57
CA ALA A 225 18.53 -7.53 -5.09
C ALA A 225 19.64 -7.13 -6.08
N SER A 226 19.32 -6.27 -7.04
CA SER A 226 20.30 -5.78 -8.02
C SER A 226 21.45 -5.00 -7.40
N ARG A 227 21.26 -4.42 -6.20
CA ARG A 227 22.32 -3.68 -5.47
C ARG A 227 23.15 -4.57 -4.55
N THR A 228 22.53 -5.61 -3.96
CA THR A 228 23.20 -6.46 -2.97
C THR A 228 23.82 -7.70 -3.59
N GLU A 229 23.18 -8.30 -4.57
CA GLU A 229 23.63 -9.55 -5.20
C GLU A 229 24.50 -9.34 -6.44
N ALA A 230 24.51 -8.12 -7.03
CA ALA A 230 25.38 -7.63 -8.09
C ALA A 230 25.80 -8.66 -9.16
N ILE A 231 24.84 -9.44 -9.66
CA ILE A 231 25.08 -10.49 -10.64
C ILE A 231 24.99 -9.86 -12.05
N GLY A 232 26.14 -9.41 -12.59
CA GLY A 232 26.26 -8.90 -13.97
C GLY A 232 26.73 -7.45 -14.06
N ALA A 233 27.34 -7.11 -15.20
CA ALA A 233 27.90 -5.77 -15.47
C ALA A 233 26.81 -4.67 -15.50
N ASP A 234 25.58 -5.01 -15.89
CA ASP A 234 24.47 -4.07 -16.09
C ASP A 234 23.53 -3.95 -14.87
N SER A 235 23.80 -4.70 -13.79
CA SER A 235 22.91 -4.72 -12.60
C SER A 235 22.73 -3.34 -11.97
N ALA A 236 23.78 -2.52 -11.93
CA ALA A 236 23.71 -1.15 -11.41
C ALA A 236 22.84 -0.23 -12.29
N GLN A 237 22.86 -0.40 -13.61
CA GLN A 237 22.07 0.38 -14.56
C GLN A 237 20.58 0.00 -14.46
N ILE A 238 20.29 -1.29 -14.40
CA ILE A 238 18.92 -1.82 -14.20
C ILE A 238 18.37 -1.33 -12.86
N ALA A 239 19.16 -1.35 -11.77
CA ALA A 239 18.73 -0.83 -10.46
C ALA A 239 18.46 0.68 -10.50
N ASN A 240 19.28 1.48 -11.21
CA ASN A 240 19.04 2.91 -11.38
C ASN A 240 17.74 3.16 -12.15
N PHE A 241 17.53 2.44 -13.25
CA PHE A 241 16.31 2.54 -14.05
C PHE A 241 15.08 2.12 -13.27
N SER A 242 15.12 0.98 -12.55
CA SER A 242 14.04 0.51 -11.67
C SER A 242 13.69 1.54 -10.59
N SER A 243 14.71 2.20 -10.01
CA SER A 243 14.52 3.26 -9.01
C SER A 243 13.81 4.49 -9.60
N ALA A 244 14.18 4.89 -10.82
CA ALA A 244 13.51 6.00 -11.51
C ALA A 244 12.06 5.65 -11.86
N VAL A 245 11.80 4.45 -12.37
CA VAL A 245 10.44 3.98 -12.69
C VAL A 245 9.58 3.89 -11.44
N LEU A 246 10.11 3.34 -10.34
CA LEU A 246 9.38 3.27 -9.07
C LEU A 246 9.03 4.65 -8.54
N LEU A 247 9.98 5.60 -8.59
CA LEU A 247 9.75 6.97 -8.15
C LEU A 247 8.68 7.67 -8.99
N ILE A 248 8.75 7.55 -10.32
CA ILE A 248 7.75 8.09 -11.24
C ILE A 248 6.38 7.46 -10.97
N LEU A 249 6.32 6.15 -10.75
CA LEU A 249 5.09 5.43 -10.43
C LEU A 249 4.44 5.97 -9.15
N VAL A 250 5.21 6.11 -8.08
CA VAL A 250 4.74 6.64 -6.78
C VAL A 250 4.23 8.08 -6.92
N PHE A 251 4.95 8.95 -7.64
CA PHE A 251 4.51 10.32 -7.88
C PHE A 251 3.23 10.36 -8.71
N THR A 252 3.18 9.63 -9.81
CA THR A 252 2.00 9.58 -10.69
C THR A 252 0.78 9.07 -9.94
N PHE A 253 0.93 8.00 -9.17
CA PHE A 253 -0.12 7.47 -8.32
C PHE A 253 -0.57 8.49 -7.27
N SER A 254 0.37 9.10 -6.54
CA SER A 254 0.06 10.05 -5.46
C SER A 254 -0.64 11.31 -5.99
N ILE A 255 -0.19 11.84 -7.12
CA ILE A 255 -0.79 13.02 -7.75
C ILE A 255 -2.19 12.66 -8.29
N GLY A 256 -2.31 11.55 -9.03
CA GLY A 256 -3.59 11.08 -9.59
C GLY A 256 -4.63 10.84 -8.49
N ALA A 257 -4.25 10.16 -7.43
CA ALA A 257 -5.11 9.86 -6.31
C ALA A 257 -5.53 11.12 -5.55
N ARG A 258 -4.65 12.12 -5.37
CA ARG A 258 -4.98 13.43 -4.77
C ARG A 258 -5.96 14.22 -5.65
N ILE A 259 -5.77 14.22 -6.96
CA ILE A 259 -6.70 14.89 -7.89
C ILE A 259 -8.10 14.28 -7.78
N ILE A 260 -8.19 12.93 -7.70
CA ILE A 260 -9.46 12.23 -7.52
C ILE A 260 -10.07 12.60 -6.16
N GLY A 261 -9.29 12.57 -5.07
CA GLY A 261 -9.72 12.95 -3.73
C GLY A 261 -10.30 14.36 -3.69
N HIS A 262 -9.59 15.35 -4.23
CA HIS A 262 -10.08 16.73 -4.29
C HIS A 262 -11.34 16.92 -5.15
N ARG A 263 -11.49 16.17 -6.24
CA ARG A 263 -12.72 16.19 -7.03
C ARG A 263 -13.92 15.64 -6.26
N MET A 264 -13.68 14.61 -5.42
CA MET A 264 -14.72 14.05 -4.55
C MET A 264 -15.10 15.03 -3.44
N GLU A 265 -14.13 15.69 -2.81
CA GLU A 265 -14.39 16.75 -1.79
C GLU A 265 -15.28 17.86 -2.36
N ARG A 266 -14.98 18.37 -3.54
CA ARG A 266 -15.79 19.40 -4.21
C ARG A 266 -17.21 18.95 -4.51
N LYS A 267 -17.43 17.66 -4.77
CA LYS A 267 -18.78 17.12 -5.01
C LYS A 267 -19.58 16.90 -3.73
N THR A 268 -18.90 16.57 -2.63
CA THR A 268 -19.54 16.23 -1.34
C THR A 268 -19.64 17.43 -0.42
N GLY A 269 -18.71 18.38 -0.50
CA GLY A 269 -18.67 19.63 0.27
C GLY A 269 -19.23 20.83 -0.50
N GLY A 270 -20.06 20.59 -1.48
CA GLY A 270 -20.61 21.58 -2.38
C GLY A 270 -21.41 22.67 -1.69
N LYS A 271 -20.80 23.80 -1.58
CA LYS A 271 -21.18 25.19 -1.34
C LYS A 271 -20.93 25.67 0.04
#